data_4c9f948ba24e315e2da228523adb1aea
#
_entry.id   4c9f948ba24e315e2da228523adb1aea
#
_cell.length_a   1.000
_cell.length_b   1.000
_cell.length_c   1.000
_cell.angle_alpha   90.00
_cell.angle_beta   90.00
_cell.angle_gamma   90.00
#
_symmetry.space_group_name_H-M   'P 1'
#
loop_
_entity.id
_entity.type
_entity.pdbx_description
1 polymer ?
#
loop_
_entity_poly.entity_id
_entity_poly.type
_entity_poly.pdbx_seq_one_letter_code
_entity_poly.pdbx_strand_id
1 'polypeptide(L)'
;GMYGSMSYLQITASDLSDQLLKDFLDMESSQIVTMHIQSVDQNKAIKSIKHTITELDRSKIEEQKKAVRSGYDMDIIPSDLATYGKDAKALLKELQSQNERMFLLTFLVMNTGETEQELETNVFQASSIAQKYNCNLRRLDFQQEQGLMSCLPLAQNLIEIQRSMTTSSTAIFVPFTTQELFQTGKEALYYGLNALSNN
;
A
#
# COMPACT_ATOMS: atom_id res chain seq x y z
N GLY A 1 -18.47 17.97 -17.96
CA GLY A 1 -17.30 17.14 -17.79
C GLY A 1 -16.99 17.02 -16.31
N MET A 2 -16.28 15.98 -15.91
CA MET A 2 -15.82 15.81 -14.53
C MET A 2 -14.31 16.06 -14.45
N TYR A 3 -13.87 16.55 -13.32
CA TYR A 3 -12.45 16.64 -12.98
C TYR A 3 -12.02 15.34 -12.30
N GLY A 4 -10.78 14.89 -12.52
CA GLY A 4 -10.24 13.69 -11.91
C GLY A 4 -8.80 13.86 -11.44
N SER A 5 -8.42 13.20 -10.37
CA SER A 5 -7.05 13.21 -9.85
C SER A 5 -6.65 11.81 -9.44
N MET A 6 -5.50 11.37 -9.98
CA MET A 6 -4.88 10.10 -9.67
C MET A 6 -3.86 10.25 -8.55
N SER A 7 -3.96 9.40 -7.56
CA SER A 7 -3.03 9.31 -6.44
C SER A 7 -2.64 7.86 -6.18
N TYR A 8 -1.47 7.65 -5.56
CA TYR A 8 -1.07 6.35 -5.04
C TYR A 8 -0.97 6.37 -3.53
N LEU A 9 -1.24 5.24 -2.90
CA LEU A 9 -1.09 5.08 -1.45
C LEU A 9 0.35 4.68 -1.13
N GLN A 10 1.07 5.58 -0.47
CA GLN A 10 2.38 5.31 0.11
C GLN A 10 2.17 4.70 1.50
N ILE A 11 2.40 3.40 1.61
CA ILE A 11 2.26 2.66 2.85
C ILE A 11 3.57 2.80 3.64
N THR A 12 3.53 3.54 4.75
CA THR A 12 4.68 3.73 5.67
C THR A 12 4.50 2.95 6.96
N ALA A 13 3.27 2.54 7.27
CA ALA A 13 2.98 1.71 8.43
C ALA A 13 3.63 0.33 8.34
N SER A 14 4.13 -0.18 9.45
CA SER A 14 4.60 -1.57 9.60
C SER A 14 3.43 -2.55 9.56
N ASP A 15 2.35 -2.18 10.26
CA ASP A 15 1.12 -2.94 10.34
C ASP A 15 -0.03 -2.11 9.77
N LEU A 16 -0.79 -2.69 8.85
CA LEU A 16 -1.98 -2.08 8.28
C LEU A 16 -3.23 -2.67 8.93
N SER A 17 -4.24 -1.82 9.11
CA SER A 17 -5.56 -2.25 9.53
C SER A 17 -6.43 -2.59 8.32
N ASP A 18 -7.25 -3.63 8.44
CA ASP A 18 -8.30 -3.99 7.48
C ASP A 18 -9.37 -2.89 7.30
N GLN A 19 -9.48 -1.97 8.27
CA GLN A 19 -10.37 -0.83 8.22
C GLN A 19 -9.94 0.23 7.18
N LEU A 20 -8.69 0.24 6.74
CA LEU A 20 -8.18 1.20 5.76
C LEU A 20 -9.00 1.16 4.46
N LEU A 21 -9.15 -0.03 3.87
CA LEU A 21 -9.91 -0.18 2.63
C LEU A 21 -11.40 0.14 2.85
N LYS A 22 -11.95 -0.28 3.99
CA LYS A 22 -13.34 0.03 4.33
C LYS A 22 -13.58 1.54 4.39
N ASP A 23 -12.74 2.29 5.09
CA ASP A 23 -12.88 3.74 5.23
C ASP A 23 -12.77 4.45 3.87
N PHE A 24 -11.95 3.94 2.94
CA PHE A 24 -11.94 4.44 1.57
C PHE A 24 -13.26 4.13 0.85
N LEU A 25 -13.79 2.91 0.97
CA LEU A 25 -15.02 2.50 0.30
C LEU A 25 -16.27 3.15 0.88
N ASP A 26 -16.24 3.57 2.14
CA ASP A 26 -17.33 4.25 2.83
C ASP A 26 -17.36 5.77 2.57
N MET A 27 -16.40 6.32 1.78
CA MET A 27 -16.47 7.73 1.39
C MET A 27 -17.71 8.02 0.56
N GLU A 28 -18.39 9.13 0.87
CA GLU A 28 -19.58 9.57 0.11
C GLU A 28 -19.24 10.11 -1.30
N SER A 29 -17.99 10.50 -1.50
CA SER A 29 -17.52 11.01 -2.79
C SER A 29 -17.27 9.90 -3.82
N SER A 30 -17.47 10.22 -5.10
CA SER A 30 -17.18 9.29 -6.19
C SER A 30 -15.68 9.07 -6.33
N GLN A 31 -15.27 7.80 -6.20
CA GLN A 31 -13.88 7.40 -6.32
C GLN A 31 -13.73 5.99 -6.91
N ILE A 32 -12.56 5.72 -7.46
CA ILE A 32 -12.16 4.38 -7.90
C ILE A 32 -10.90 3.98 -7.13
N VAL A 33 -10.96 2.85 -6.45
CA VAL A 33 -9.80 2.23 -5.79
C VAL A 33 -9.36 1.03 -6.63
N THR A 34 -8.08 1.04 -7.03
CA THR A 34 -7.50 -0.03 -7.83
C THR A 34 -6.24 -0.57 -7.17
N MET A 35 -6.15 -1.88 -7.08
CA MET A 35 -4.99 -2.56 -6.54
C MET A 35 -4.39 -3.49 -7.60
N HIS A 36 -3.11 -3.29 -7.91
CA HIS A 36 -2.33 -4.23 -8.69
C HIS A 36 -1.47 -5.05 -7.74
N ILE A 37 -1.71 -6.35 -7.72
CA ILE A 37 -1.00 -7.29 -6.84
C ILE A 37 -0.26 -8.27 -7.75
N GLN A 38 1.06 -8.23 -7.70
CA GLN A 38 1.93 -9.10 -8.50
C GLN A 38 2.68 -10.06 -7.57
N SER A 39 2.56 -11.36 -7.83
CA SER A 39 3.35 -12.35 -7.09
C SER A 39 4.82 -12.31 -7.49
N VAL A 40 5.70 -12.46 -6.51
CA VAL A 40 7.14 -12.57 -6.71
C VAL A 40 7.55 -14.03 -6.58
N ASP A 41 8.43 -14.51 -7.47
CA ASP A 41 9.02 -15.83 -7.33
C ASP A 41 9.72 -15.98 -5.98
N GLN A 42 9.43 -17.08 -5.25
CA GLN A 42 9.89 -17.28 -3.88
C GLN A 42 11.41 -17.27 -3.76
N ASN A 43 12.11 -17.88 -4.72
CA ASN A 43 13.57 -17.93 -4.70
C ASN A 43 14.17 -16.54 -4.96
N LYS A 44 13.56 -15.78 -5.87
CA LYS A 44 13.98 -14.39 -6.15
C LYS A 44 13.74 -13.51 -4.92
N ALA A 45 12.59 -13.63 -4.26
CA ALA A 45 12.27 -12.90 -3.04
C ALA A 45 13.28 -13.18 -1.93
N ILE A 46 13.53 -14.46 -1.63
CA ILE A 46 14.50 -14.89 -0.62
C ILE A 46 15.91 -14.38 -0.95
N LYS A 47 16.34 -14.48 -2.23
CA LYS A 47 17.63 -13.99 -2.68
C LYS A 47 17.76 -12.48 -2.51
N SER A 48 16.75 -11.72 -2.86
CA SER A 48 16.72 -10.27 -2.71
C SER A 48 16.85 -9.86 -1.25
N ILE A 49 16.09 -10.49 -0.34
CA ILE A 49 16.15 -10.16 1.10
C ILE A 49 17.50 -10.55 1.69
N LYS A 50 18.07 -11.69 1.32
CA LYS A 50 19.44 -12.05 1.74
C LYS A 50 20.47 -11.03 1.30
N HIS A 51 20.34 -10.50 0.08
CA HIS A 51 21.20 -9.43 -0.41
C HIS A 51 21.03 -8.16 0.43
N THR A 52 19.80 -7.74 0.70
CA THR A 52 19.50 -6.59 1.58
C THR A 52 20.10 -6.77 2.96
N ILE A 53 19.98 -7.94 3.59
CA ILE A 53 20.59 -8.23 4.89
C ILE A 53 22.12 -8.08 4.82
N THR A 54 22.75 -8.59 3.77
CA THR A 54 24.20 -8.48 3.59
C THR A 54 24.66 -7.03 3.46
N GLU A 55 23.92 -6.21 2.70
CA GLU A 55 24.20 -4.79 2.55
C GLU A 55 24.00 -4.01 3.86
N LEU A 56 22.95 -4.33 4.62
CA LEU A 56 22.71 -3.74 5.94
C LEU A 56 23.81 -4.10 6.95
N ASP A 57 24.23 -5.37 6.99
CA ASP A 57 25.31 -5.82 7.85
C ASP A 57 26.64 -5.16 7.45
N ARG A 58 26.91 -4.96 6.15
CA ARG A 58 28.06 -4.20 5.65
C ARG A 58 28.02 -2.74 6.07
N SER A 59 26.88 -2.07 5.89
CA SER A 59 26.70 -0.68 6.31
C SER A 59 26.90 -0.52 7.82
N LYS A 60 26.42 -1.48 8.61
CA LYS A 60 26.64 -1.51 10.06
C LYS A 60 28.13 -1.57 10.40
N ILE A 61 28.90 -2.45 9.72
CA ILE A 61 30.34 -2.57 9.94
C ILE A 61 31.07 -1.27 9.55
N GLU A 62 30.65 -0.62 8.47
CA GLU A 62 31.24 0.66 8.03
C GLU A 62 30.98 1.79 9.03
N GLU A 63 29.77 1.89 9.57
CA GLU A 63 29.44 2.87 10.61
C GLU A 63 30.20 2.60 11.93
N GLN A 64 30.34 1.34 12.33
CA GLN A 64 31.18 0.97 13.47
C GLN A 64 32.65 1.37 13.27
N LYS A 65 33.20 1.13 12.08
CA LYS A 65 34.59 1.56 11.74
C LYS A 65 34.75 3.09 11.81
N LYS A 66 33.73 3.84 11.33
CA LYS A 66 33.74 5.30 11.43
C LYS A 66 33.70 5.77 12.89
N ALA A 67 32.82 5.18 13.71
CA ALA A 67 32.70 5.49 15.13
C ALA A 67 34.04 5.29 15.85
N VAL A 68 34.70 4.14 15.65
CA VAL A 68 36.04 3.85 16.22
C VAL A 68 37.09 4.89 15.81
N ARG A 69 37.11 5.26 14.51
CA ARG A 69 38.06 6.27 14.00
C ARG A 69 37.82 7.67 14.59
N SER A 70 36.56 7.96 14.97
CA SER A 70 36.16 9.23 15.55
C SER A 70 36.19 9.23 17.07
N GLY A 71 36.67 8.15 17.72
CA GLY A 71 36.80 8.03 19.17
C GLY A 71 35.48 7.82 19.91
N TYR A 72 34.41 7.43 19.20
CA TYR A 72 33.12 7.08 19.79
C TYR A 72 33.04 5.58 20.09
N ASP A 73 32.13 5.22 21.01
CA ASP A 73 31.90 3.83 21.42
C ASP A 73 31.36 3.01 20.23
N MET A 74 31.81 1.76 20.10
CA MET A 74 31.41 0.82 19.02
C MET A 74 29.94 0.46 19.08
N ASP A 75 29.26 0.68 20.19
CA ASP A 75 27.83 0.35 20.39
C ASP A 75 26.87 1.43 19.84
N ILE A 76 27.39 2.55 19.36
CA ILE A 76 26.58 3.61 18.73
C ILE A 76 26.34 3.24 17.27
N ILE A 77 25.38 2.35 17.06
CA ILE A 77 24.83 2.06 15.74
C ILE A 77 23.59 2.94 15.56
N PRO A 78 23.41 3.59 14.38
CA PRO A 78 22.16 4.25 14.09
C PRO A 78 20.97 3.28 14.33
N SER A 79 20.02 3.68 15.18
CA SER A 79 18.86 2.89 15.58
C SER A 79 18.13 2.27 14.39
N ASP A 80 18.08 3.02 13.29
CA ASP A 80 17.40 2.64 12.06
C ASP A 80 18.06 1.43 11.38
N LEU A 81 19.40 1.38 11.29
CA LEU A 81 20.13 0.24 10.73
C LEU A 81 19.92 -1.04 11.54
N ALA A 82 19.87 -0.92 12.87
CA ALA A 82 19.62 -2.06 13.76
C ALA A 82 18.20 -2.60 13.57
N THR A 83 17.21 -1.70 13.48
CA THR A 83 15.80 -2.03 13.26
C THR A 83 15.59 -2.67 11.89
N TYR A 84 16.05 -2.05 10.81
CA TYR A 84 15.94 -2.60 9.45
C TYR A 84 16.60 -3.96 9.30
N GLY A 85 17.76 -4.17 9.94
CA GLY A 85 18.44 -5.47 9.95
C GLY A 85 17.64 -6.56 10.66
N LYS A 86 16.97 -6.22 11.77
CA LYS A 86 16.10 -7.13 12.52
C LYS A 86 14.84 -7.47 11.69
N ASP A 87 14.20 -6.48 11.11
CA ASP A 87 12.99 -6.64 10.31
C ASP A 87 13.25 -7.48 9.05
N ALA A 88 14.36 -7.22 8.36
CA ALA A 88 14.75 -8.01 7.19
C ALA A 88 15.02 -9.49 7.55
N LYS A 89 15.63 -9.77 8.70
CA LYS A 89 15.86 -11.14 9.19
C LYS A 89 14.54 -11.82 9.61
N ALA A 90 13.61 -11.08 10.24
CA ALA A 90 12.28 -11.58 10.57
C ALA A 90 11.51 -11.95 9.29
N LEU A 91 11.46 -11.06 8.31
CA LEU A 91 10.83 -11.29 7.02
C LEU A 91 11.44 -12.51 6.29
N LEU A 92 12.76 -12.67 6.31
CA LEU A 92 13.41 -13.86 5.74
C LEU A 92 12.94 -15.14 6.40
N LYS A 93 12.80 -15.15 7.73
CA LYS A 93 12.31 -16.29 8.49
C LYS A 93 10.86 -16.62 8.12
N GLU A 94 9.99 -15.60 8.00
CA GLU A 94 8.59 -15.77 7.61
C GLU A 94 8.48 -16.42 6.23
N LEU A 95 9.24 -15.92 5.25
CA LEU A 95 9.26 -16.48 3.89
C LEU A 95 9.81 -17.91 3.83
N GLN A 96 10.70 -18.30 4.73
CA GLN A 96 11.31 -19.63 4.73
C GLN A 96 10.54 -20.66 5.55
N SER A 97 9.87 -20.24 6.64
CA SER A 97 9.32 -21.16 7.64
C SER A 97 7.80 -21.09 7.83
N GLN A 98 7.14 -20.01 7.40
CA GLN A 98 5.72 -19.78 7.67
C GLN A 98 4.82 -19.88 6.43
N ASN A 99 5.33 -20.38 5.32
CA ASN A 99 4.61 -20.47 4.05
C ASN A 99 4.14 -19.10 3.49
N GLU A 100 4.74 -18.01 4.00
CA GLU A 100 4.50 -16.66 3.50
C GLU A 100 5.13 -16.49 2.10
N ARG A 101 4.46 -15.71 1.27
CA ARG A 101 4.96 -15.31 -0.06
C ARG A 101 5.07 -13.81 -0.14
N MET A 102 5.88 -13.31 -1.07
CA MET A 102 6.03 -11.89 -1.33
C MET A 102 5.23 -11.47 -2.55
N PHE A 103 4.57 -10.33 -2.41
CA PHE A 103 3.82 -9.66 -3.46
C PHE A 103 4.33 -8.22 -3.61
N LEU A 104 4.21 -7.68 -4.80
CA LEU A 104 4.38 -6.27 -5.09
C LEU A 104 2.99 -5.65 -5.27
N LEU A 105 2.68 -4.66 -4.46
CA LEU A 105 1.40 -3.97 -4.44
C LEU A 105 1.57 -2.53 -4.96
N THR A 106 0.76 -2.15 -5.94
CA THR A 106 0.47 -0.76 -6.29
C THR A 106 -0.97 -0.47 -5.91
N PHE A 107 -1.21 0.49 -5.04
CA PHE A 107 -2.54 0.91 -4.61
C PHE A 107 -2.82 2.31 -5.16
N LEU A 108 -3.80 2.41 -6.04
CA LEU A 108 -4.18 3.65 -6.72
C LEU A 108 -5.57 4.11 -6.26
N VAL A 109 -5.74 5.40 -6.13
CA VAL A 109 -7.02 6.05 -5.85
C VAL A 109 -7.26 7.13 -6.89
N MET A 110 -8.36 7.04 -7.61
CA MET A 110 -8.86 8.10 -8.47
C MET A 110 -10.01 8.80 -7.74
N ASN A 111 -9.84 10.06 -7.45
CA ASN A 111 -10.91 10.91 -6.96
C ASN A 111 -11.49 11.72 -8.10
N THR A 112 -12.79 11.98 -8.08
CA THR A 112 -13.49 12.79 -9.07
C THR A 112 -14.31 13.89 -8.41
N GLY A 113 -14.67 14.93 -9.17
CA GLY A 113 -15.54 16.01 -8.74
C GLY A 113 -16.16 16.74 -9.94
N GLU A 114 -17.33 17.32 -9.77
CA GLU A 114 -17.97 18.14 -10.82
C GLU A 114 -17.26 19.48 -11.00
N THR A 115 -16.62 19.96 -9.94
CA THR A 115 -15.79 21.17 -9.92
C THR A 115 -14.39 20.86 -9.41
N GLU A 116 -13.44 21.71 -9.74
CA GLU A 116 -12.06 21.60 -9.23
C GLU A 116 -12.00 21.70 -7.69
N GLN A 117 -12.83 22.57 -7.11
CA GLN A 117 -12.91 22.74 -5.66
C GLN A 117 -13.45 21.48 -4.97
N GLU A 118 -14.45 20.83 -5.55
CA GLU A 118 -14.99 19.57 -5.06
C GLU A 118 -13.94 18.46 -5.16
N LEU A 119 -13.24 18.36 -6.29
CA LEU A 119 -12.15 17.41 -6.46
C LEU A 119 -11.08 17.57 -5.37
N GLU A 120 -10.61 18.80 -5.11
CA GLU A 120 -9.60 19.06 -4.08
C GLU A 120 -10.12 18.68 -2.69
N THR A 121 -11.40 18.90 -2.40
CA THR A 121 -12.04 18.48 -1.15
C THR A 121 -12.03 16.95 -1.02
N ASN A 122 -12.39 16.23 -2.08
CA ASN A 122 -12.42 14.77 -2.10
C ASN A 122 -11.02 14.16 -1.96
N VAL A 123 -10.02 14.74 -2.64
CA VAL A 123 -8.61 14.34 -2.48
C VAL A 123 -8.12 14.58 -1.05
N PHE A 124 -8.50 15.70 -0.42
CA PHE A 124 -8.15 16.00 0.96
C PHE A 124 -8.78 14.99 1.94
N GLN A 125 -10.05 14.62 1.75
CA GLN A 125 -10.72 13.62 2.57
C GLN A 125 -10.03 12.25 2.44
N ALA A 126 -9.75 11.81 1.21
CA ALA A 126 -9.01 10.56 0.96
C ALA A 126 -7.61 10.57 1.61
N SER A 127 -6.91 11.70 1.55
CA SER A 127 -5.61 11.88 2.20
C SER A 127 -5.71 11.78 3.73
N SER A 128 -6.79 12.33 4.31
CA SER A 128 -7.04 12.27 5.75
C SER A 128 -7.28 10.84 6.22
N ILE A 129 -8.00 10.03 5.43
CA ILE A 129 -8.18 8.60 5.69
C ILE A 129 -6.83 7.89 5.68
N ALA A 130 -5.99 8.11 4.65
CA ALA A 130 -4.67 7.50 4.59
C ALA A 130 -3.82 7.84 5.83
N GLN A 131 -3.81 9.10 6.24
CA GLN A 131 -3.05 9.56 7.41
C GLN A 131 -3.52 8.93 8.73
N LYS A 132 -4.81 8.67 8.90
CA LYS A 132 -5.37 7.95 10.06
C LYS A 132 -4.71 6.59 10.26
N TYR A 133 -4.27 5.95 9.18
CA TYR A 133 -3.61 4.63 9.19
C TYR A 133 -2.09 4.71 8.98
N ASN A 134 -1.47 5.85 9.26
CA ASN A 134 -0.03 6.08 9.05
C ASN A 134 0.42 5.79 7.61
N CYS A 135 -0.43 6.12 6.65
CA CYS A 135 -0.13 6.10 5.23
C CYS A 135 -0.21 7.51 4.64
N ASN A 136 0.34 7.70 3.47
CA ASN A 136 0.23 8.96 2.74
C ASN A 136 -0.39 8.73 1.38
N LEU A 137 -1.43 9.48 1.05
CA LEU A 137 -1.93 9.54 -0.31
C LEU A 137 -1.15 10.60 -1.08
N ARG A 138 -0.42 10.16 -2.11
CA ARG A 138 0.44 11.01 -2.93
C ARG A 138 -0.14 11.14 -4.32
N ARG A 139 -0.34 12.39 -4.78
CA ARG A 139 -0.77 12.64 -6.16
C ARG A 139 0.31 12.17 -7.14
N LEU A 140 -0.10 11.59 -8.25
CA LEU A 140 0.79 11.17 -9.35
C LEU A 140 1.12 12.38 -10.22
N ASP A 141 2.03 13.25 -9.75
CA ASP A 141 2.47 14.39 -10.52
C ASP A 141 3.17 13.93 -11.81
N PHE A 142 2.77 14.51 -12.96
CA PHE A 142 3.23 14.14 -14.31
C PHE A 142 2.92 12.71 -14.78
N GLN A 143 2.16 11.91 -14.00
CA GLN A 143 1.77 10.53 -14.34
C GLN A 143 0.25 10.31 -14.22
N GLN A 144 -0.55 11.36 -14.36
CA GLN A 144 -2.01 11.28 -14.24
C GLN A 144 -2.63 10.36 -15.30
N GLU A 145 -2.16 10.45 -16.55
CA GLU A 145 -2.61 9.60 -17.65
C GLU A 145 -2.26 8.12 -17.40
N GLN A 146 -1.01 7.83 -17.01
CA GLN A 146 -0.57 6.48 -16.69
C GLN A 146 -1.35 5.91 -15.49
N GLY A 147 -1.63 6.75 -14.49
CA GLY A 147 -2.48 6.40 -13.36
C GLY A 147 -3.89 6.03 -13.80
N LEU A 148 -4.52 6.86 -14.61
CA LEU A 148 -5.85 6.62 -15.16
C LEU A 148 -5.89 5.30 -15.96
N MET A 149 -4.95 5.10 -16.87
CA MET A 149 -4.86 3.87 -17.66
C MET A 149 -4.68 2.63 -16.78
N SER A 150 -3.94 2.76 -15.68
CA SER A 150 -3.76 1.68 -14.70
C SER A 150 -5.02 1.41 -13.87
N CYS A 151 -5.95 2.37 -13.75
CA CYS A 151 -7.23 2.16 -13.06
C CYS A 151 -8.28 1.48 -13.94
N LEU A 152 -8.11 1.47 -15.24
CA LEU A 152 -9.03 0.78 -16.14
C LEU A 152 -8.86 -0.73 -16.01
N PRO A 153 -9.93 -1.53 -16.19
CA PRO A 153 -9.89 -3.00 -16.05
C PRO A 153 -9.20 -3.70 -17.23
N LEU A 154 -8.01 -3.21 -17.60
CA LEU A 154 -7.19 -3.71 -18.70
C LEU A 154 -6.07 -4.63 -18.22
N ALA A 155 -6.01 -4.95 -16.93
CA ALA A 155 -4.94 -5.74 -16.29
C ALA A 155 -3.52 -5.19 -16.55
N GLN A 156 -3.39 -3.87 -16.74
CA GLN A 156 -2.14 -3.20 -17.03
C GLN A 156 -1.80 -2.21 -15.91
N ASN A 157 -0.59 -2.33 -15.36
CA ASN A 157 -0.04 -1.35 -14.40
C ASN A 157 1.11 -0.59 -15.08
N LEU A 158 0.92 0.71 -15.29
CA LEU A 158 1.92 1.62 -15.85
C LEU A 158 2.66 2.41 -14.77
N ILE A 159 2.32 2.17 -13.48
CA ILE A 159 2.92 2.85 -12.34
C ILE A 159 3.94 1.91 -11.70
N GLU A 160 5.22 2.31 -11.73
CA GLU A 160 6.32 1.52 -11.18
C GLU A 160 6.46 1.60 -9.65
N ILE A 161 5.64 2.43 -8.99
CA ILE A 161 5.65 2.58 -7.53
C ILE A 161 4.98 1.36 -6.91
N GLN A 162 5.80 0.50 -6.30
CA GLN A 162 5.35 -0.77 -5.72
C GLN A 162 5.83 -0.92 -4.28
N ARG A 163 4.98 -1.48 -3.44
CA ARG A 163 5.30 -1.88 -2.06
C ARG A 163 5.41 -3.40 -1.98
N SER A 164 6.52 -3.90 -1.44
CA SER A 164 6.65 -5.32 -1.09
C SER A 164 5.81 -5.64 0.14
N MET A 165 4.98 -6.67 0.06
CA MET A 165 4.10 -7.14 1.14
C MET A 165 4.10 -8.66 1.22
N THR A 166 3.89 -9.21 2.41
CA THR A 166 3.72 -10.65 2.63
C THR A 166 2.29 -11.10 2.34
N THR A 167 2.03 -12.38 2.30
CA THR A 167 0.68 -12.95 2.13
C THR A 167 -0.28 -12.40 3.18
N SER A 168 0.10 -12.46 4.46
CA SER A 168 -0.74 -11.98 5.57
C SER A 168 -1.00 -10.48 5.47
N SER A 169 0.02 -9.67 5.17
CA SER A 169 -0.16 -8.23 4.99
C SER A 169 -1.02 -7.87 3.78
N THR A 170 -0.96 -8.67 2.70
CA THR A 170 -1.79 -8.45 1.50
C THR A 170 -3.24 -8.88 1.74
N ALA A 171 -3.47 -9.92 2.55
CA ALA A 171 -4.79 -10.46 2.85
C ALA A 171 -5.73 -9.46 3.56
N ILE A 172 -5.19 -8.44 4.24
CA ILE A 172 -6.00 -7.40 4.88
C ILE A 172 -6.84 -6.58 3.90
N PHE A 173 -6.44 -6.54 2.63
CA PHE A 173 -7.18 -5.82 1.58
C PHE A 173 -8.38 -6.62 1.04
N VAL A 174 -8.65 -7.82 1.54
CA VAL A 174 -9.87 -8.54 1.19
C VAL A 174 -11.04 -7.91 1.94
N PRO A 175 -12.02 -7.32 1.25
CA PRO A 175 -13.09 -6.54 1.88
C PRO A 175 -14.18 -7.44 2.46
N PHE A 176 -13.91 -8.10 3.58
CA PHE A 176 -14.94 -8.88 4.32
C PHE A 176 -15.88 -8.02 5.16
N THR A 177 -15.74 -6.70 5.11
CA THR A 177 -16.42 -5.78 6.02
C THR A 177 -17.82 -5.35 5.56
N THR A 178 -18.18 -5.62 4.30
CA THR A 178 -19.47 -5.21 3.74
C THR A 178 -20.34 -6.43 3.50
N GLN A 179 -21.41 -6.56 4.30
CA GLN A 179 -22.40 -7.63 4.11
C GLN A 179 -23.56 -7.21 3.17
N GLU A 180 -23.67 -5.92 2.90
CA GLU A 180 -24.75 -5.35 2.10
C GLU A 180 -24.17 -4.46 0.99
N LEU A 181 -24.67 -4.69 -0.22
CA LEU A 181 -24.49 -3.79 -1.35
C LEU A 181 -25.84 -3.12 -1.59
N PHE A 182 -25.95 -1.86 -1.17
CA PHE A 182 -27.15 -1.08 -1.37
C PHE A 182 -26.81 0.19 -2.15
N GLN A 183 -27.39 0.33 -3.32
CA GLN A 183 -27.23 1.50 -4.16
C GLN A 183 -28.60 2.01 -4.60
N THR A 184 -28.89 3.29 -4.36
CA THR A 184 -30.08 3.96 -4.82
C THR A 184 -29.75 4.83 -6.03
N GLY A 185 -30.50 4.69 -7.11
CA GLY A 185 -30.33 5.52 -8.30
C GLY A 185 -31.01 4.92 -9.52
N LYS A 186 -31.11 5.70 -10.60
CA LYS A 186 -31.74 5.24 -11.86
C LYS A 186 -30.93 4.15 -12.55
N GLU A 187 -29.65 4.04 -12.22
CA GLU A 187 -28.69 3.07 -12.80
C GLU A 187 -28.43 1.88 -11.87
N ALA A 188 -29.10 1.83 -10.71
CA ALA A 188 -28.96 0.72 -9.77
C ALA A 188 -29.55 -0.56 -10.37
N LEU A 189 -28.77 -1.64 -10.35
CA LEU A 189 -29.21 -2.97 -10.80
C LEU A 189 -29.62 -3.80 -9.59
N TYR A 190 -30.79 -4.41 -9.69
CA TYR A 190 -31.25 -5.35 -8.67
C TYR A 190 -30.59 -6.72 -8.87
N TYR A 191 -29.76 -7.13 -7.90
CA TYR A 191 -29.08 -8.42 -7.89
C TYR A 191 -29.83 -9.50 -7.11
N GLY A 192 -30.69 -9.10 -6.17
CA GLY A 192 -31.44 -10.00 -5.31
C GLY A 192 -31.56 -9.46 -3.88
N LEU A 193 -32.25 -10.20 -3.04
CA LEU A 193 -32.33 -9.94 -1.62
C LEU A 193 -31.13 -10.54 -0.88
N ASN A 194 -30.55 -9.77 0.02
CA ASN A 194 -29.52 -10.28 0.92
C ASN A 194 -30.16 -11.29 1.90
N ALA A 195 -29.64 -12.52 1.93
CA ALA A 195 -30.20 -13.61 2.74
C ALA A 195 -30.12 -13.36 4.26
N LEU A 196 -29.25 -12.44 4.71
CA LEU A 196 -29.06 -12.13 6.13
C LEU A 196 -29.90 -10.94 6.58
N SER A 197 -29.98 -9.89 5.77
CA SER A 197 -30.67 -8.63 6.13
C SER A 197 -32.06 -8.49 5.52
N ASN A 198 -32.41 -9.28 4.52
CA ASN A 198 -33.64 -9.17 3.72
C ASN A 198 -33.82 -7.80 3.03
N ASN A 199 -32.73 -7.09 2.75
CA ASN A 199 -32.71 -5.84 2.00
C ASN A 199 -32.39 -6.07 0.52
#